data_894179b134273ba0ddb7f38813ec8163
#
_entry.id   894179b134273ba0ddb7f38813ec8163
#
_cell.length_a   1.000
_cell.length_b   1.000
_cell.length_c   1.000
_cell.angle_alpha   90.00
_cell.angle_beta   90.00
_cell.angle_gamma   90.00
#
_symmetry.space_group_name_H-M   'P 1'
#
loop_
_entity.id
_entity.type
_entity.pdbx_description
1 polymer ?
#
loop_
_entity_poly.entity_id
_entity_poly.type
_entity_poly.pdbx_seq_one_letter_code
_entity_poly.pdbx_strand_id
1 'polypeptide(L)'
;MKELSVEELAAIACVSPTYFSHMFKNETGENYKSYLTGIRLDAAMELLSGSDLRLYEISELVGYKNVRTFVEAFQRKYGVTPGIYKKQL
;
A
#
# COMPACT_ATOMS: atom_id res chain seq x y z
N MET A 1 4.31 -6.88 5.02
CA MET A 1 2.84 -6.82 4.83
C MET A 1 2.45 -7.73 3.70
N LYS A 2 1.50 -8.61 3.94
CA LYS A 2 0.99 -9.49 2.89
C LYS A 2 0.00 -8.75 2.01
N GLU A 3 0.02 -9.08 0.72
CA GLU A 3 -1.00 -8.62 -0.19
C GLU A 3 -2.25 -9.48 -0.02
N LEU A 4 -3.38 -8.83 0.28
CA LEU A 4 -4.67 -9.51 0.36
C LEU A 4 -5.44 -9.30 -0.94
N SER A 5 -5.98 -10.38 -1.50
CA SER A 5 -6.83 -10.31 -2.68
C SER A 5 -8.25 -9.90 -2.29
N VAL A 6 -9.03 -9.46 -3.28
CA VAL A 6 -10.45 -9.18 -3.07
C VAL A 6 -11.17 -10.44 -2.60
N GLU A 7 -10.79 -11.60 -3.16
CA GLU A 7 -11.38 -12.89 -2.78
C GLU A 7 -11.12 -13.22 -1.31
N GLU A 8 -9.93 -12.96 -0.81
CA GLU A 8 -9.59 -13.21 0.59
C GLU A 8 -10.38 -12.31 1.53
N LEU A 9 -10.48 -11.02 1.20
CA LEU A 9 -11.24 -10.07 2.01
C LEU A 9 -12.73 -10.37 1.98
N ALA A 10 -13.26 -10.74 0.80
CA ALA A 10 -14.67 -11.11 0.67
C ALA A 10 -14.99 -12.37 1.48
N ALA A 11 -14.06 -13.33 1.51
CA ALA A 11 -14.22 -14.55 2.30
C ALA A 11 -14.28 -14.23 3.80
N ILE A 12 -13.44 -13.32 4.27
CA ILE A 12 -13.44 -12.87 5.67
C ILE A 12 -14.77 -12.18 6.00
N ALA A 13 -15.29 -11.38 5.08
CA ALA A 13 -16.57 -10.67 5.26
C ALA A 13 -17.81 -11.56 4.98
N CYS A 14 -17.60 -12.80 4.51
CA CYS A 14 -18.68 -13.72 4.16
C CYS A 14 -19.59 -13.22 3.05
N VAL A 15 -19.02 -12.53 2.05
CA VAL A 15 -19.75 -12.02 0.88
C VAL A 15 -19.03 -12.42 -0.39
N SER A 16 -19.69 -12.25 -1.55
CA SER A 16 -19.03 -12.52 -2.83
C SER A 16 -18.00 -11.45 -3.14
N PRO A 17 -16.93 -11.77 -3.89
CA PRO A 17 -15.93 -10.77 -4.29
C PRO A 17 -16.52 -9.59 -5.05
N THR A 18 -17.49 -9.82 -5.93
CA THR A 18 -18.15 -8.76 -6.69
C THR A 18 -18.93 -7.83 -5.76
N TYR A 19 -19.69 -8.40 -4.83
CA TYR A 19 -20.45 -7.61 -3.86
C TYR A 19 -19.50 -6.79 -2.98
N PHE A 20 -18.43 -7.41 -2.51
CA PHE A 20 -17.43 -6.73 -1.68
C PHE A 20 -16.83 -5.52 -2.40
N SER A 21 -16.46 -5.68 -3.67
CA SER A 21 -15.87 -4.58 -4.45
C SER A 21 -16.84 -3.41 -4.60
N HIS A 22 -18.12 -3.69 -4.88
CA HIS A 22 -19.15 -2.65 -4.99
C HIS A 22 -19.38 -1.95 -3.67
N MET A 23 -19.53 -2.70 -2.60
CA MET A 23 -19.74 -2.17 -1.26
C MET A 23 -18.57 -1.28 -0.84
N PHE A 24 -17.34 -1.74 -1.06
CA PHE A 24 -16.13 -1.00 -0.71
C PHE A 24 -16.09 0.35 -1.44
N LYS A 25 -16.33 0.35 -2.74
CA LYS A 25 -16.33 1.58 -3.54
C LYS A 25 -17.40 2.56 -3.07
N ASN A 26 -18.60 2.06 -2.77
CA ASN A 26 -19.70 2.90 -2.32
C ASN A 26 -19.42 3.57 -0.96
N GLU A 27 -18.79 2.85 -0.05
CA GLU A 27 -18.53 3.36 1.30
C GLU A 27 -17.29 4.25 1.39
N THR A 28 -16.24 3.93 0.63
CA THR A 28 -14.95 4.66 0.73
C THR A 28 -14.76 5.68 -0.38
N GLY A 29 -15.53 5.59 -1.46
CA GLY A 29 -15.38 6.46 -2.62
C GLY A 29 -14.20 6.11 -3.51
N GLU A 30 -13.44 5.07 -3.19
CA GLU A 30 -12.32 4.63 -4.01
C GLU A 30 -12.33 3.12 -4.19
N ASN A 31 -11.64 2.63 -5.23
CA ASN A 31 -11.59 1.21 -5.46
C ASN A 31 -10.61 0.53 -4.50
N TYR A 32 -10.76 -0.79 -4.37
CA TYR A 32 -9.96 -1.60 -3.47
C TYR A 32 -8.45 -1.45 -3.72
N LYS A 33 -8.02 -1.44 -4.98
CA LYS A 33 -6.59 -1.37 -5.30
C LYS A 33 -5.97 -0.05 -4.84
N SER A 34 -6.67 1.05 -5.04
CA SER A 34 -6.20 2.37 -4.61
C SER A 34 -6.11 2.44 -3.08
N TYR A 35 -7.10 1.92 -2.39
CA TYR A 35 -7.10 1.87 -0.94
C TYR A 35 -5.93 1.03 -0.41
N LEU A 36 -5.71 -0.16 -0.97
CA LEU A 36 -4.62 -1.03 -0.57
C LEU A 36 -3.26 -0.38 -0.81
N THR A 37 -3.11 0.29 -1.95
CA THR A 37 -1.88 1.05 -2.25
C THR A 37 -1.63 2.11 -1.19
N GLY A 38 -2.66 2.84 -0.79
CA GLY A 38 -2.55 3.85 0.26
C GLY A 38 -2.08 3.26 1.58
N ILE A 39 -2.64 2.13 2.00
CA ILE A 39 -2.24 1.45 3.24
C ILE A 39 -0.78 1.01 3.17
N ARG A 40 -0.36 0.44 2.04
CA ARG A 40 1.03 0.00 1.86
C ARG A 40 2.01 1.17 1.95
N LEU A 41 1.70 2.28 1.30
CA LEU A 41 2.57 3.44 1.30
C LEU A 41 2.62 4.12 2.65
N ASP A 42 1.52 4.15 3.39
CA ASP A 42 1.50 4.68 4.76
C ASP A 42 2.36 3.81 5.68
N ALA A 43 2.29 2.49 5.54
CA ALA A 43 3.16 1.59 6.29
C ALA A 43 4.62 1.81 5.95
N ALA A 44 4.93 2.05 4.66
CA ALA A 44 6.29 2.35 4.23
C ALA A 44 6.81 3.64 4.85
N MET A 45 5.96 4.66 4.94
CA MET A 45 6.34 5.93 5.56
C MET A 45 6.71 5.75 7.04
N GLU A 46 5.94 4.94 7.77
CA GLU A 46 6.26 4.62 9.16
C GLU A 46 7.59 3.89 9.28
N LEU A 47 7.86 2.94 8.38
CA LEU A 47 9.13 2.21 8.38
C LEU A 47 10.32 3.11 8.03
N LEU A 48 10.13 4.07 7.13
CA LEU A 48 11.17 5.05 6.81
C LEU A 48 11.52 5.92 8.01
N SER A 49 10.53 6.31 8.78
CA SER A 49 10.71 7.20 9.94
C SER A 49 11.23 6.45 11.16
N GLY A 50 10.82 5.20 11.34
CA GLY A 50 11.05 4.45 12.58
C GLY A 50 12.07 3.34 12.52
N SER A 51 12.76 3.15 11.40
CA SER A 51 13.74 2.07 11.27
C SER A 51 14.90 2.46 10.37
N ASP A 52 15.96 1.64 10.41
CA ASP A 52 17.13 1.80 9.53
C ASP A 52 17.08 0.89 8.31
N LEU A 53 15.90 0.36 8.00
CA LEU A 53 15.71 -0.52 6.86
C LEU A 53 16.03 0.20 5.54
N ARG A 54 16.59 -0.54 4.60
CA ARG A 54 16.87 -0.03 3.26
C ARG A 54 15.61 -0.01 2.42
N LEU A 55 15.60 0.80 1.35
CA LEU A 55 14.41 0.94 0.51
C LEU A 55 13.92 -0.39 -0.05
N TYR A 56 14.82 -1.27 -0.49
CA TYR A 56 14.38 -2.55 -1.03
C TYR A 56 13.76 -3.45 0.05
N GLU A 57 14.22 -3.35 1.29
CA GLU A 57 13.64 -4.09 2.40
C GLU A 57 12.23 -3.59 2.73
N ILE A 58 12.06 -2.28 2.76
CA ILE A 58 10.74 -1.67 3.00
C ILE A 58 9.77 -2.02 1.88
N SER A 59 10.22 -1.90 0.63
CA SER A 59 9.43 -2.26 -0.54
C SER A 59 8.87 -3.68 -0.43
N GLU A 60 9.73 -4.62 -0.09
CA GLU A 60 9.35 -6.03 0.06
C GLU A 60 8.37 -6.24 1.21
N LEU A 61 8.63 -5.61 2.36
CA LEU A 61 7.78 -5.75 3.54
C LEU A 61 6.37 -5.22 3.31
N VAL A 62 6.22 -4.16 2.54
CA VAL A 62 4.91 -3.59 2.27
C VAL A 62 4.22 -4.18 1.02
N GLY A 63 4.80 -5.22 0.43
CA GLY A 63 4.13 -6.01 -0.59
C GLY A 63 4.42 -5.65 -2.03
N TYR A 64 5.46 -4.85 -2.30
CA TYR A 64 5.90 -4.57 -3.66
C TYR A 64 6.98 -5.55 -4.08
N LYS A 65 6.84 -6.11 -5.28
CA LYS A 65 7.82 -7.05 -5.82
C LYS A 65 9.02 -6.35 -6.42
N ASN A 66 8.88 -5.08 -6.77
CA ASN A 66 9.90 -4.31 -7.47
C ASN A 66 10.05 -2.97 -6.77
N VAL A 67 11.27 -2.63 -6.36
CA VAL A 67 11.55 -1.39 -5.64
C VAL A 67 11.25 -0.16 -6.50
N ARG A 68 11.44 -0.24 -7.81
CA ARG A 68 11.15 0.87 -8.72
C ARG A 68 9.66 1.21 -8.71
N THR A 69 8.79 0.19 -8.75
CA THR A 69 7.35 0.39 -8.69
C THR A 69 6.95 1.04 -7.37
N PHE A 70 7.57 0.60 -6.28
CA PHE A 70 7.36 1.19 -4.96
C PHE A 70 7.74 2.67 -4.95
N VAL A 71 8.94 3.00 -5.44
CA VAL A 71 9.43 4.38 -5.47
C VAL A 71 8.49 5.28 -6.29
N GLU A 72 8.06 4.82 -7.46
CA GLU A 72 7.13 5.58 -8.30
C GLU A 72 5.79 5.80 -7.62
N ALA A 73 5.24 4.79 -6.97
CA ALA A 73 3.97 4.91 -6.25
C ALA A 73 4.08 5.86 -5.06
N PHE A 74 5.18 5.76 -4.31
CA PHE A 74 5.44 6.65 -3.18
C PHE A 74 5.53 8.12 -3.63
N GLN A 75 6.30 8.37 -4.69
CA GLN A 75 6.45 9.72 -5.23
C GLN A 75 5.12 10.28 -5.72
N ARG A 76 4.30 9.44 -6.34
CA ARG A 76 2.98 9.87 -6.82
C ARG A 76 2.06 10.29 -5.68
N LYS A 77 2.14 9.59 -4.54
CA LYS A 77 1.28 9.89 -3.39
C LYS A 77 1.79 11.08 -2.58
N TYR A 78 3.09 11.14 -2.32
CA TYR A 78 3.66 12.11 -1.38
C TYR A 78 4.43 13.25 -2.04
N GLY A 79 4.63 13.22 -3.34
CA GLY A 79 5.33 14.29 -4.07
C GLY A 79 6.84 14.22 -4.02
N VAL A 80 7.43 13.31 -3.22
CA VAL A 80 8.88 13.10 -3.14
C VAL A 80 9.18 11.61 -3.12
N THR A 81 10.40 11.24 -3.50
CA THR A 81 10.81 9.83 -3.44
C THR A 81 11.08 9.42 -1.99
N PRO A 82 11.02 8.11 -1.69
CA PRO A 82 11.33 7.64 -0.34
C PRO A 82 12.75 8.02 0.12
N GLY A 83 13.71 8.03 -0.80
CA GLY A 83 15.08 8.43 -0.47
C GLY A 83 15.18 9.87 -0.05
N ILE A 84 14.53 10.77 -0.77
CA ILE A 84 14.47 12.19 -0.42
C ILE A 84 13.74 12.40 0.89
N TYR A 85 12.62 11.74 1.09
CA TYR A 85 11.85 11.83 2.33
C TYR A 85 12.71 11.45 3.54
N LYS A 86 13.44 10.33 3.43
CA LYS A 86 14.31 9.87 4.51
C LYS A 86 15.41 10.87 4.84
N LYS A 87 15.96 11.54 3.85
CA LYS A 87 16.99 12.57 4.06
C LYS A 87 16.46 13.79 4.79
N GLN A 88 15.16 14.08 4.66
CA GLN A 88 14.54 15.23 5.32
C GLN A 88 14.17 14.97 6.78
N LEU A 89 14.27 13.73 7.21
CA LEU A 89 14.06 13.38 8.61
C LEU A 89 15.30 13.70 9.45
#